data_11489bf89d9ec82bf0741fd5517eee90
#
_entry.id   11489bf89d9ec82bf0741fd5517eee90
#
_cell.length_a   1.000
_cell.length_b   1.000
_cell.length_c   1.000
_cell.angle_alpha   90.00
_cell.angle_beta   90.00
_cell.angle_gamma   90.00
#
_symmetry.space_group_name_H-M   'P 1'
#
loop_
_entity.id
_entity.type
_entity.pdbx_description
1 polymer ?
#
loop_
_entity_poly.entity_id
_entity_poly.type
_entity_poly.pdbx_seq_one_letter_code
_entity_poly.pdbx_strand_id
1 'polypeptide(L)'
;AQAALLGAQACAMASMVVRFTLSNKKYAPLHERARVWLDGLAASQKTLLNLMQEDVRALNAMSHTWSIPKDDPTRPAKIQEALIRGAEVPRQMAEAIITVIPIFEELMQSGNQNLLSDSMMAADMAASSASCALYNIKINSKYMKNEQMKKAFNSLAGDWMKQVDSLRHFIAHIVRERLE
;
A
#
# COMPACT_ATOMS: atom_id res chain seq x y z
N ALA A 1 8.80 -4.99 -4.93
CA ALA A 1 8.00 -6.24 -4.98
C ALA A 1 7.44 -6.61 -3.61
N GLN A 2 8.25 -6.62 -2.54
CA GLN A 2 7.80 -7.06 -1.20
C GLN A 2 6.68 -6.19 -0.61
N ALA A 3 6.74 -4.86 -0.76
CA ALA A 3 5.67 -3.97 -0.34
C ALA A 3 4.33 -4.36 -0.98
N ALA A 4 4.32 -4.57 -2.30
CA ALA A 4 3.12 -4.97 -3.03
C ALA A 4 2.58 -6.35 -2.61
N LEU A 5 3.47 -7.33 -2.40
CA LEU A 5 3.07 -8.66 -1.92
C LEU A 5 2.42 -8.58 -0.53
N LEU A 6 3.03 -7.84 0.40
CA LEU A 6 2.49 -7.64 1.75
C LEU A 6 1.12 -6.97 1.72
N GLY A 7 0.93 -5.96 0.88
CA GLY A 7 -0.35 -5.29 0.70
C GLY A 7 -1.42 -6.20 0.08
N ALA A 8 -1.04 -7.03 -0.89
CA ALA A 8 -1.96 -8.01 -1.47
C ALA A 8 -2.40 -9.08 -0.44
N GLN A 9 -1.49 -9.49 0.45
CA GLN A 9 -1.81 -10.39 1.56
C GLN A 9 -2.72 -9.72 2.59
N ALA A 10 -2.50 -8.44 2.90
CA ALA A 10 -3.39 -7.66 3.77
C ALA A 10 -4.82 -7.63 3.23
N CYS A 11 -4.98 -7.32 1.94
CA CYS A 11 -6.28 -7.33 1.27
C CYS A 11 -6.94 -8.73 1.26
N ALA A 12 -6.15 -9.79 1.05
CA ALA A 12 -6.65 -11.15 1.08
C ALA A 12 -7.18 -11.54 2.47
N MET A 13 -6.42 -11.23 3.53
CA MET A 13 -6.82 -11.49 4.92
C MET A 13 -8.08 -10.70 5.29
N ALA A 14 -8.12 -9.40 4.99
CA ALA A 14 -9.32 -8.59 5.21
C ALA A 14 -10.54 -9.15 4.43
N SER A 15 -10.34 -9.58 3.18
CA SER A 15 -11.39 -10.22 2.37
C SER A 15 -11.93 -11.51 3.01
N MET A 16 -11.09 -12.28 3.66
CA MET A 16 -11.50 -13.45 4.44
C MET A 16 -12.44 -13.02 5.57
N VAL A 17 -12.06 -12.03 6.38
CA VAL A 17 -12.90 -11.51 7.48
C VAL A 17 -14.23 -10.97 6.97
N VAL A 18 -14.22 -10.24 5.84
CA VAL A 18 -15.46 -9.75 5.20
C VAL A 18 -16.38 -10.90 4.80
N ARG A 19 -15.84 -11.98 4.22
CA ARG A 19 -16.63 -13.17 3.85
C ARG A 19 -17.28 -13.83 5.05
N PHE A 20 -16.56 -13.95 6.18
CA PHE A 20 -17.12 -14.45 7.43
C PHE A 20 -18.16 -13.49 8.04
N THR A 21 -18.02 -12.19 7.83
CA THR A 21 -19.02 -11.20 8.21
C THR A 21 -20.29 -11.39 7.39
N LEU A 22 -20.18 -11.59 6.07
CA LEU A 22 -21.30 -11.84 5.16
C LEU A 22 -22.01 -13.16 5.42
N SER A 23 -21.31 -14.21 5.87
CA SER A 23 -21.92 -15.52 6.16
C SER A 23 -22.69 -15.56 7.49
N ASN A 24 -22.52 -14.56 8.36
CA ASN A 24 -23.10 -14.54 9.69
C ASN A 24 -24.32 -13.61 9.74
N LYS A 25 -25.50 -14.18 10.03
CA LYS A 25 -26.78 -13.45 10.13
C LYS A 25 -26.79 -12.31 11.17
N LYS A 26 -25.94 -12.40 12.20
CA LYS A 26 -25.76 -11.33 13.21
C LYS A 26 -25.35 -10.00 12.54
N TYR A 27 -24.60 -10.06 11.45
CA TYR A 27 -24.08 -8.90 10.72
C TYR A 27 -24.91 -8.54 9.48
N ALA A 28 -26.15 -9.07 9.35
CA ALA A 28 -27.02 -8.78 8.20
C ALA A 28 -27.16 -7.29 7.86
N PRO A 29 -27.25 -6.34 8.82
CA PRO A 29 -27.29 -4.91 8.51
C PRO A 29 -26.04 -4.37 7.79
N LEU A 30 -24.91 -5.07 7.88
CA LEU A 30 -23.65 -4.68 7.24
C LEU A 30 -23.44 -5.33 5.86
N HIS A 31 -24.28 -6.28 5.45
CA HIS A 31 -24.00 -7.10 4.26
C HIS A 31 -23.87 -6.28 2.98
N GLU A 32 -24.68 -5.26 2.77
CA GLU A 32 -24.56 -4.36 1.61
C GLU A 32 -23.18 -3.67 1.58
N ARG A 33 -22.80 -3.08 2.72
CA ARG A 33 -21.52 -2.39 2.88
C ARG A 33 -20.32 -3.35 2.77
N ALA A 34 -20.46 -4.54 3.35
CA ALA A 34 -19.44 -5.58 3.30
C ALA A 34 -19.15 -6.09 1.87
N ARG A 35 -20.16 -6.09 0.97
CA ARG A 35 -19.92 -6.37 -0.45
C ARG A 35 -19.05 -5.30 -1.11
N VAL A 36 -19.33 -4.02 -0.82
CA VAL A 36 -18.50 -2.91 -1.32
C VAL A 36 -17.06 -3.00 -0.80
N TRP A 37 -16.88 -3.37 0.48
CA TRP A 37 -15.54 -3.63 1.02
C TRP A 37 -14.81 -4.75 0.26
N LEU A 38 -15.52 -5.84 -0.01
CA LEU A 38 -14.93 -6.98 -0.71
C LEU A 38 -14.47 -6.61 -2.13
N ASP A 39 -15.28 -5.83 -2.86
CA ASP A 39 -14.94 -5.36 -4.20
C ASP A 39 -13.72 -4.42 -4.17
N GLY A 40 -13.67 -3.49 -3.22
CA GLY A 40 -12.54 -2.57 -3.03
C GLY A 40 -11.24 -3.31 -2.70
N LEU A 41 -11.30 -4.26 -1.76
CA LEU A 41 -10.15 -5.09 -1.38
C LEU A 41 -9.67 -5.96 -2.55
N ALA A 42 -10.59 -6.55 -3.31
CA ALA A 42 -10.24 -7.37 -4.48
C ALA A 42 -9.58 -6.54 -5.59
N ALA A 43 -10.08 -5.34 -5.85
CA ALA A 43 -9.49 -4.41 -6.82
C ALA A 43 -8.07 -3.99 -6.40
N SER A 44 -7.89 -3.60 -5.14
CA SER A 44 -6.59 -3.24 -4.57
C SER A 44 -5.61 -4.42 -4.63
N GLN A 45 -6.04 -5.62 -4.23
CA GLN A 45 -5.22 -6.83 -4.29
C GLN A 45 -4.72 -7.11 -5.71
N LYS A 46 -5.62 -7.07 -6.70
CA LYS A 46 -5.27 -7.27 -8.11
C LYS A 46 -4.25 -6.24 -8.59
N THR A 47 -4.44 -4.97 -8.25
CA THR A 47 -3.51 -3.88 -8.58
C THR A 47 -2.13 -4.15 -7.98
N LEU A 48 -2.05 -4.50 -6.70
CA LEU A 48 -0.80 -4.78 -6.01
C LEU A 48 -0.04 -5.97 -6.60
N LEU A 49 -0.74 -7.06 -6.95
CA LEU A 49 -0.10 -8.22 -7.60
C LEU A 49 0.49 -7.86 -8.97
N ASN A 50 -0.16 -7.00 -9.75
CA ASN A 50 0.38 -6.48 -11.00
C ASN A 50 1.61 -5.59 -10.77
N LEU A 51 1.52 -4.68 -9.78
CA LEU A 51 2.61 -3.76 -9.44
C LEU A 51 3.84 -4.48 -8.89
N MET A 52 3.69 -5.66 -8.30
CA MET A 52 4.82 -6.49 -7.88
C MET A 52 5.75 -6.83 -9.06
N GLN A 53 5.16 -7.14 -10.23
CA GLN A 53 5.94 -7.42 -11.45
C GLN A 53 6.52 -6.14 -12.07
N GLU A 54 5.75 -5.04 -12.05
CA GLU A 54 6.24 -3.74 -12.55
C GLU A 54 7.44 -3.22 -11.73
N ASP A 55 7.47 -3.47 -10.42
CA ASP A 55 8.60 -3.10 -9.56
C ASP A 55 9.89 -3.85 -9.95
N VAL A 56 9.78 -5.13 -10.27
CA VAL A 56 10.92 -5.91 -10.80
C VAL A 56 11.41 -5.33 -12.11
N ARG A 57 10.50 -4.94 -13.02
CA ARG A 57 10.86 -4.29 -14.28
C ARG A 57 11.52 -2.93 -14.07
N ALA A 58 11.02 -2.14 -13.13
CA ALA A 58 11.60 -0.84 -12.77
C ALA A 58 13.03 -1.00 -12.20
N LEU A 59 13.23 -1.99 -11.32
CA LEU A 59 14.55 -2.31 -10.77
C LEU A 59 15.53 -2.76 -11.87
N ASN A 60 15.11 -3.62 -12.78
CA ASN A 60 15.94 -4.07 -13.90
C ASN A 60 16.31 -2.89 -14.83
N ALA A 61 15.37 -1.99 -15.11
CA ALA A 61 15.65 -0.77 -15.88
C ALA A 61 16.68 0.12 -15.19
N MET A 62 16.59 0.31 -13.86
CA MET A 62 17.59 1.04 -13.09
C MET A 62 18.97 0.35 -13.15
N SER A 63 19.02 -0.97 -12.93
CA SER A 63 20.25 -1.75 -12.99
C SER A 63 20.93 -1.64 -14.36
N HIS A 64 20.15 -1.63 -15.44
CA HIS A 64 20.66 -1.45 -16.79
C HIS A 64 21.37 -0.09 -16.96
N THR A 65 20.94 0.97 -16.27
CA THR A 65 21.64 2.27 -16.38
C THR A 65 23.08 2.23 -15.86
N TRP A 66 23.41 1.28 -14.98
CA TRP A 66 24.77 1.11 -14.44
C TRP A 66 25.73 0.50 -15.45
N SER A 67 25.25 -0.29 -16.40
CA SER A 67 26.05 -0.87 -17.48
C SER A 67 26.36 0.12 -18.62
N ILE A 68 25.67 1.28 -18.66
CA ILE A 68 25.94 2.32 -19.66
C ILE A 68 27.26 3.01 -19.33
N PRO A 69 28.20 3.17 -20.29
CA PRO A 69 29.46 3.87 -20.08
C PRO A 69 29.27 5.26 -19.45
N LYS A 70 30.20 5.68 -18.59
CA LYS A 70 30.11 6.97 -17.87
C LYS A 70 30.17 8.17 -18.80
N ASP A 71 30.84 8.03 -19.93
CA ASP A 71 31.00 9.01 -20.99
C ASP A 71 29.88 9.01 -22.04
N ASP A 72 28.95 8.08 -21.98
CA ASP A 72 27.76 8.06 -22.84
C ASP A 72 26.86 9.27 -22.54
N PRO A 73 26.61 10.16 -23.51
CA PRO A 73 25.81 11.38 -23.31
C PRO A 73 24.35 11.09 -22.95
N THR A 74 23.85 9.89 -23.24
CA THR A 74 22.46 9.51 -22.93
C THR A 74 22.27 9.00 -21.50
N ARG A 75 23.35 8.58 -20.84
CA ARG A 75 23.33 7.98 -19.50
C ARG A 75 22.63 8.84 -18.45
N PRO A 76 22.89 10.17 -18.34
CA PRO A 76 22.24 11.00 -17.32
C PRO A 76 20.70 11.04 -17.48
N ALA A 77 20.19 11.12 -18.70
CA ALA A 77 18.77 11.13 -19.00
C ALA A 77 18.12 9.79 -18.62
N LYS A 78 18.74 8.67 -19.01
CA LYS A 78 18.24 7.32 -18.68
C LYS A 78 18.20 7.05 -17.19
N ILE A 79 19.19 7.54 -16.42
CA ILE A 79 19.17 7.47 -14.94
C ILE A 79 17.95 8.24 -14.39
N GLN A 80 17.67 9.45 -14.88
CA GLN A 80 16.54 10.23 -14.39
C GLN A 80 15.20 9.57 -14.74
N GLU A 81 15.05 9.01 -15.92
CA GLU A 81 13.86 8.22 -16.31
C GLU A 81 13.67 7.01 -15.40
N ALA A 82 14.72 6.26 -15.12
CA ALA A 82 14.67 5.11 -14.24
C ALA A 82 14.31 5.49 -12.79
N LEU A 83 14.82 6.62 -12.28
CA LEU A 83 14.46 7.15 -10.95
C LEU A 83 12.98 7.54 -10.87
N ILE A 84 12.44 8.18 -11.90
CA ILE A 84 11.02 8.55 -11.98
C ILE A 84 10.16 7.29 -11.93
N ARG A 85 10.47 6.28 -12.75
CA ARG A 85 9.74 5.01 -12.74
C ARG A 85 9.88 4.27 -11.41
N GLY A 86 11.08 4.29 -10.82
CA GLY A 86 11.38 3.71 -9.51
C GLY A 86 10.64 4.39 -8.35
N ALA A 87 10.15 5.62 -8.51
CA ALA A 87 9.27 6.29 -7.56
C ALA A 87 7.79 6.11 -7.90
N GLU A 88 7.43 6.08 -9.19
CA GLU A 88 6.04 6.00 -9.65
C GLU A 88 5.40 4.64 -9.33
N VAL A 89 6.11 3.53 -9.51
CA VAL A 89 5.59 2.21 -9.18
C VAL A 89 5.29 2.07 -7.68
N PRO A 90 6.19 2.41 -6.73
CA PRO A 90 5.85 2.48 -5.32
C PRO A 90 4.74 3.48 -4.99
N ARG A 91 4.63 4.61 -5.71
CA ARG A 91 3.50 5.54 -5.55
C ARG A 91 2.16 4.84 -5.79
N GLN A 92 2.05 4.09 -6.87
CA GLN A 92 0.84 3.33 -7.19
C GLN A 92 0.57 2.22 -6.16
N MET A 93 1.61 1.57 -5.61
CA MET A 93 1.45 0.60 -4.52
C MET A 93 0.87 1.26 -3.27
N ALA A 94 1.43 2.40 -2.86
CA ALA A 94 0.95 3.15 -1.71
C ALA A 94 -0.51 3.59 -1.93
N GLU A 95 -0.84 4.16 -3.10
CA GLU A 95 -2.19 4.59 -3.44
C GLU A 95 -3.22 3.46 -3.32
N ALA A 96 -2.87 2.26 -3.83
CA ALA A 96 -3.74 1.09 -3.76
C ALA A 96 -4.06 0.69 -2.32
N ILE A 97 -3.13 0.87 -1.36
CA ILE A 97 -3.39 0.60 0.05
C ILE A 97 -4.12 1.77 0.71
N ILE A 98 -3.68 3.01 0.49
CA ILE A 98 -4.28 4.21 1.09
C ILE A 98 -5.78 4.29 0.78
N THR A 99 -6.16 3.95 -0.44
CA THR A 99 -7.58 3.97 -0.89
C THR A 99 -8.46 3.01 -0.09
N VAL A 100 -7.91 1.92 0.44
CA VAL A 100 -8.67 0.91 1.18
C VAL A 100 -8.46 0.97 2.71
N ILE A 101 -7.66 1.91 3.23
CA ILE A 101 -7.49 2.12 4.69
C ILE A 101 -8.84 2.21 5.42
N PRO A 102 -9.84 2.98 4.95
CA PRO A 102 -11.13 3.06 5.65
C PRO A 102 -11.82 1.72 5.81
N ILE A 103 -11.60 0.77 4.89
CA ILE A 103 -12.16 -0.58 4.98
C ILE A 103 -11.54 -1.35 6.16
N PHE A 104 -10.24 -1.23 6.40
CA PHE A 104 -9.59 -1.87 7.55
C PHE A 104 -10.10 -1.30 8.87
N GLU A 105 -10.26 0.02 8.96
CA GLU A 105 -10.80 0.69 10.16
C GLU A 105 -12.24 0.22 10.45
N GLU A 106 -13.11 0.25 9.45
CA GLU A 106 -14.50 -0.20 9.59
C GLU A 106 -14.61 -1.69 9.93
N LEU A 107 -13.73 -2.51 9.36
CA LEU A 107 -13.70 -3.95 9.61
C LEU A 107 -13.34 -4.26 11.07
N MET A 108 -12.40 -3.53 11.67
CA MET A 108 -12.07 -3.62 13.09
C MET A 108 -13.21 -3.13 13.98
N GLN A 109 -13.94 -2.08 13.58
CA GLN A 109 -15.04 -1.53 14.37
C GLN A 109 -16.30 -2.39 14.32
N SER A 110 -16.70 -2.82 13.14
CA SER A 110 -18.05 -3.32 12.85
C SER A 110 -18.08 -4.72 12.25
N GLY A 111 -16.97 -5.24 11.75
CA GLY A 111 -16.86 -6.56 11.15
C GLY A 111 -17.06 -7.68 12.17
N ASN A 112 -16.84 -8.92 11.75
CA ASN A 112 -16.99 -10.09 12.62
C ASN A 112 -16.01 -10.02 13.81
N GLN A 113 -16.52 -9.72 14.99
CA GLN A 113 -15.73 -9.52 16.22
C GLN A 113 -14.99 -10.78 16.68
N ASN A 114 -15.41 -11.97 16.25
CA ASN A 114 -14.66 -13.20 16.51
C ASN A 114 -13.36 -13.29 15.71
N LEU A 115 -13.20 -12.43 14.70
CA LEU A 115 -12.01 -12.32 13.83
C LEU A 115 -11.36 -10.92 13.97
N LEU A 116 -11.50 -10.29 15.15
CA LEU A 116 -10.91 -8.97 15.40
C LEU A 116 -9.38 -9.01 15.27
N SER A 117 -8.74 -10.07 15.78
CA SER A 117 -7.29 -10.27 15.65
C SER A 117 -6.83 -10.33 14.18
N ASP A 118 -7.61 -11.04 13.33
CA ASP A 118 -7.31 -11.12 11.90
C ASP A 118 -7.50 -9.77 11.20
N SER A 119 -8.52 -9.00 11.63
CA SER A 119 -8.76 -7.63 11.14
C SER A 119 -7.59 -6.70 11.48
N MET A 120 -7.10 -6.74 12.72
CA MET A 120 -5.95 -5.96 13.18
C MET A 120 -4.67 -6.38 12.44
N MET A 121 -4.43 -7.68 12.30
CA MET A 121 -3.28 -8.21 11.56
C MET A 121 -3.31 -7.72 10.09
N ALA A 122 -4.46 -7.78 9.43
CA ALA A 122 -4.62 -7.27 8.08
C ALA A 122 -4.31 -5.76 8.00
N ALA A 123 -4.77 -4.96 8.97
CA ALA A 123 -4.52 -3.53 9.04
C ALA A 123 -3.03 -3.20 9.27
N ASP A 124 -2.34 -3.93 10.16
CA ASP A 124 -0.90 -3.78 10.39
C ASP A 124 -0.08 -4.14 9.15
N MET A 125 -0.45 -5.20 8.45
CA MET A 125 0.17 -5.56 7.17
C MET A 125 -0.03 -4.46 6.12
N ALA A 126 -1.22 -3.87 6.03
CA ALA A 126 -1.53 -2.77 5.13
C ALA A 126 -0.68 -1.52 5.47
N ALA A 127 -0.62 -1.12 6.74
CA ALA A 127 0.19 -0.01 7.20
C ALA A 127 1.68 -0.21 6.89
N SER A 128 2.18 -1.43 7.11
CA SER A 128 3.58 -1.78 6.82
C SER A 128 3.86 -1.77 5.31
N SER A 129 2.95 -2.31 4.50
CA SER A 129 3.04 -2.28 3.03
C SER A 129 3.13 -0.83 2.51
N ALA A 130 2.20 0.03 2.94
CA ALA A 130 2.19 1.43 2.55
C ALA A 130 3.49 2.13 2.95
N SER A 131 3.95 1.97 4.19
CA SER A 131 5.21 2.56 4.66
C SER A 131 6.40 2.14 3.81
N CYS A 132 6.53 0.85 3.47
CA CYS A 132 7.61 0.35 2.62
C CYS A 132 7.57 0.99 1.23
N ALA A 133 6.38 1.15 0.64
CA ALA A 133 6.20 1.83 -0.63
C ALA A 133 6.61 3.32 -0.53
N LEU A 134 6.20 4.02 0.53
CA LEU A 134 6.53 5.42 0.77
C LEU A 134 8.04 5.65 0.96
N TYR A 135 8.75 4.71 1.60
CA TYR A 135 10.22 4.77 1.69
C TYR A 135 10.88 4.65 0.32
N ASN A 136 10.36 3.78 -0.56
CA ASN A 136 10.87 3.64 -1.92
C ASN A 136 10.60 4.89 -2.77
N ILE A 137 9.47 5.58 -2.59
CA ILE A 137 9.25 6.89 -3.22
C ILE A 137 10.34 7.87 -2.78
N LYS A 138 10.58 7.99 -1.47
CA LYS A 138 11.55 8.95 -0.91
C LYS A 138 12.98 8.69 -1.37
N ILE A 139 13.43 7.41 -1.40
CA ILE A 139 14.80 7.11 -1.82
C ILE A 139 15.02 7.40 -3.31
N ASN A 140 14.06 7.10 -4.18
CA ASN A 140 14.17 7.38 -5.60
C ASN A 140 14.05 8.87 -5.90
N SER A 141 13.11 9.58 -5.27
CA SER A 141 12.93 11.03 -5.47
C SER A 141 14.13 11.84 -4.99
N LYS A 142 14.88 11.36 -3.99
CA LYS A 142 16.08 12.03 -3.47
C LYS A 142 17.10 12.38 -4.56
N TYR A 143 17.24 11.53 -5.56
CA TYR A 143 18.23 11.65 -6.63
C TYR A 143 17.66 12.25 -7.93
N MET A 144 16.41 12.66 -7.95
CA MET A 144 15.81 13.35 -9.09
C MET A 144 16.37 14.76 -9.23
N LYS A 145 16.67 15.15 -10.48
CA LYS A 145 17.11 16.50 -10.82
C LYS A 145 15.96 17.48 -10.99
N ASN A 146 14.77 16.99 -11.36
CA ASN A 146 13.57 17.81 -11.47
C ASN A 146 13.03 18.13 -10.07
N GLU A 147 13.32 19.32 -9.56
CA GLU A 147 12.97 19.73 -8.21
C GLU A 147 11.44 19.86 -8.00
N GLN A 148 10.68 20.19 -9.04
CA GLN A 148 9.21 20.24 -8.95
C GLN A 148 8.63 18.83 -8.74
N MET A 149 9.08 17.86 -9.53
CA MET A 149 8.66 16.47 -9.42
C MET A 149 9.09 15.85 -8.09
N LYS A 150 10.33 16.11 -7.69
CA LYS A 150 10.88 15.68 -6.39
C LYS A 150 10.04 16.20 -5.22
N LYS A 151 9.68 17.50 -5.23
CA LYS A 151 8.80 18.10 -4.21
C LYS A 151 7.42 17.45 -4.22
N ALA A 152 6.83 17.18 -5.39
CA ALA A 152 5.53 16.53 -5.51
C ALA A 152 5.53 15.12 -4.89
N PHE A 153 6.51 14.28 -5.23
CA PHE A 153 6.63 12.95 -4.62
C PHE A 153 6.84 12.99 -3.11
N ASN A 154 7.69 13.92 -2.63
CA ASN A 154 7.97 14.03 -1.18
C ASN A 154 6.76 14.55 -0.39
N SER A 155 6.02 15.52 -0.93
CA SER A 155 4.78 16.02 -0.30
C SER A 155 3.73 14.91 -0.20
N LEU A 156 3.45 14.24 -1.34
CA LEU A 156 2.52 13.13 -1.39
C LEU A 156 2.89 12.01 -0.39
N ALA A 157 4.16 11.61 -0.38
CA ALA A 157 4.64 10.60 0.56
C ALA A 157 4.51 11.03 2.02
N GLY A 158 4.69 12.33 2.31
CA GLY A 158 4.48 12.88 3.65
C GLY A 158 3.02 12.84 4.08
N ASP A 159 2.11 13.21 3.19
CA ASP A 159 0.67 13.23 3.51
C ASP A 159 0.09 11.81 3.66
N TRP A 160 0.52 10.88 2.82
CA TRP A 160 0.12 9.49 2.96
C TRP A 160 0.73 8.81 4.20
N MET A 161 1.94 9.20 4.61
CA MET A 161 2.52 8.69 5.86
C MET A 161 1.67 9.08 7.07
N LYS A 162 1.09 10.29 7.10
CA LYS A 162 0.16 10.71 8.16
C LYS A 162 -1.08 9.80 8.23
N GLN A 163 -1.62 9.39 7.08
CA GLN A 163 -2.75 8.45 7.03
C GLN A 163 -2.36 7.07 7.56
N VAL A 164 -1.17 6.58 7.22
CA VAL A 164 -0.63 5.32 7.77
C VAL A 164 -0.44 5.40 9.28
N ASP A 165 0.08 6.51 9.78
CA ASP A 165 0.28 6.72 11.21
C ASP A 165 -1.07 6.82 11.94
N SER A 166 -2.09 7.44 11.33
CA SER A 166 -3.45 7.45 11.85
C SER A 166 -4.03 6.04 11.97
N LEU A 167 -3.85 5.19 10.95
CA LEU A 167 -4.27 3.78 11.01
C LEU A 167 -3.56 3.03 12.16
N ARG A 168 -2.27 3.23 12.36
CA ARG A 168 -1.52 2.61 13.47
C ARG A 168 -2.04 3.06 14.84
N HIS A 169 -2.32 4.35 15.00
CA HIS A 169 -2.92 4.87 16.22
C HIS A 169 -4.31 4.27 16.45
N PHE A 170 -5.09 4.10 15.39
CA PHE A 170 -6.39 3.46 15.47
C PHE A 170 -6.28 1.99 15.90
N ILE A 171 -5.36 1.22 15.32
CA ILE A 171 -5.09 -0.17 15.75
C ILE A 171 -4.73 -0.20 17.24
N ALA A 172 -3.81 0.65 17.68
CA ALA A 172 -3.40 0.72 19.07
C ALA A 172 -4.56 1.12 20.02
N HIS A 173 -5.49 1.95 19.57
CA HIS A 173 -6.71 2.26 20.30
C HIS A 173 -7.61 1.04 20.45
N ILE A 174 -7.87 0.29 19.35
CA ILE A 174 -8.68 -0.93 19.39
C ILE A 174 -8.06 -2.00 20.31
N VAL A 175 -6.73 -2.14 20.32
CA VAL A 175 -6.03 -3.07 21.24
C VAL A 175 -6.37 -2.73 22.69
N ARG A 176 -6.19 -1.47 23.10
CA ARG A 176 -6.49 -1.03 24.48
C ARG A 176 -7.95 -1.18 24.88
N GLU A 177 -8.86 -0.88 23.95
CA GLU A 177 -10.29 -0.91 24.24
C GLU A 177 -10.90 -2.31 24.31
N ARG A 178 -10.29 -3.29 23.63
CA ARG A 178 -10.94 -4.59 23.40
C ARG A 178 -10.11 -5.80 23.79
N LEU A 179 -8.82 -5.63 24.05
CA LEU A 179 -7.92 -6.75 24.40
C LEU A 179 -7.25 -6.58 25.77
N GLU A 180 -7.27 -5.34 26.36
CA GLU A 180 -6.82 -5.03 27.73
C GLU A 180 -8.02 -4.74 28.63
#